data_cdec17843a555c586a87cb78b70c91f7
#
_entry.id   cdec17843a555c586a87cb78b70c91f7
#
_cell.length_a   1.000
_cell.length_b   1.000
_cell.length_c   1.000
_cell.angle_alpha   90.00
_cell.angle_beta   90.00
_cell.angle_gamma   90.00
#
_symmetry.space_group_name_H-M   'P 1'
#
loop_
_entity.id
_entity.type
_entity.pdbx_description
1 polymer ?
#
loop_
_entity_poly.entity_id
_entity_poly.type
_entity_poly.pdbx_seq_one_letter_code
_entity_poly.pdbx_strand_id
1 'polypeptide(L)'
;MKVAILGTRGIPNFYGGFEQFAQHLSEYLVNKGHEVIVYNSHTHPYQENEWNGVKIVHCKDPEDKIGTAGQFIYDLNCIIDSRKRDYDIILQLGYASSAIWCFLLPKKSIVITNMDGLEWKRSKFSKIIRFYIKFAEWLTVKYSQYLISDSIGIQSYFQNKYSIDSKYIPYGANLVNKCNEDDLQQFSLEAYNYNLIISRMEPENNIEIILQGFVNSESDKKMVVIGSTKNKYGQYIKSKFSDERIVYLGYVSGIDKLNVLRNYSHLYFHGHSVGGTNPSLLEAMSSN
;
A
#
# COMPACT_ATOMS: atom_id res chain seq x y z
N MET A 1 -22.64 -13.57 3.20
CA MET A 1 -21.44 -14.11 3.89
C MET A 1 -20.95 -13.05 4.85
N LYS A 2 -20.29 -13.48 5.92
CA LYS A 2 -19.65 -12.61 6.89
C LYS A 2 -18.14 -12.63 6.69
N VAL A 3 -17.59 -11.49 6.27
CA VAL A 3 -16.18 -11.36 5.84
C VAL A 3 -15.42 -10.47 6.81
N ALA A 4 -14.27 -10.93 7.27
CA ALA A 4 -13.34 -10.13 8.07
C ALA A 4 -12.11 -9.75 7.23
N ILE A 5 -11.63 -8.51 7.34
CA ILE A 5 -10.40 -8.03 6.72
C ILE A 5 -9.42 -7.64 7.82
N LEU A 6 -8.27 -8.33 7.86
CA LEU A 6 -7.18 -8.16 8.81
C LEU A 6 -5.89 -7.74 8.07
N GLY A 7 -4.88 -7.27 8.81
CA GLY A 7 -3.57 -6.94 8.25
C GLY A 7 -3.49 -5.53 7.65
N THR A 8 -4.40 -4.66 8.01
CA THR A 8 -4.42 -3.23 7.67
C THR A 8 -4.42 -2.40 8.95
N ARG A 9 -3.95 -1.16 8.90
CA ARG A 9 -4.07 -0.22 10.03
C ARG A 9 -5.49 0.32 10.19
N GLY A 10 -6.34 0.17 9.18
CA GLY A 10 -7.75 0.49 9.25
C GLY A 10 -8.29 1.31 8.09
N ILE A 11 -9.60 1.50 8.11
CA ILE A 11 -10.38 2.31 7.19
C ILE A 11 -11.09 3.44 7.95
N PRO A 12 -11.42 4.59 7.29
CA PRO A 12 -11.02 4.99 5.94
C PRO A 12 -9.50 5.15 5.80
N ASN A 13 -8.98 5.14 4.57
CA ASN A 13 -7.55 5.14 4.31
C ASN A 13 -6.83 6.42 4.75
N PHE A 14 -5.82 6.26 5.63
CA PHE A 14 -4.88 7.31 6.04
C PHE A 14 -3.41 6.94 5.83
N TYR A 15 -3.10 5.73 5.34
CA TYR A 15 -1.73 5.19 5.35
C TYR A 15 -1.21 4.77 3.98
N GLY A 16 -1.86 3.82 3.31
CA GLY A 16 -1.25 3.22 2.13
C GLY A 16 -2.12 2.27 1.33
N GLY A 17 -1.45 1.40 0.57
CA GLY A 17 -2.11 0.57 -0.44
C GLY A 17 -3.08 -0.47 0.14
N PHE A 18 -2.73 -1.11 1.26
CA PHE A 18 -3.63 -2.09 1.89
C PHE A 18 -4.87 -1.44 2.49
N GLU A 19 -4.74 -0.26 3.08
CA GLU A 19 -5.86 0.50 3.62
C GLU A 19 -6.78 0.96 2.48
N GLN A 20 -6.21 1.44 1.37
CA GLN A 20 -6.97 1.81 0.17
C GLN A 20 -7.70 0.61 -0.41
N PHE A 21 -7.02 -0.53 -0.53
CA PHE A 21 -7.64 -1.77 -1.01
C PHE A 21 -8.76 -2.24 -0.06
N ALA A 22 -8.51 -2.27 1.26
CA ALA A 22 -9.50 -2.67 2.25
C ALA A 22 -10.73 -1.77 2.21
N GLN A 23 -10.54 -0.47 2.05
CA GLN A 23 -11.61 0.51 1.93
C GLN A 23 -12.51 0.20 0.74
N HIS A 24 -11.95 0.15 -0.47
CA HIS A 24 -12.73 -0.09 -1.69
C HIS A 24 -13.39 -1.48 -1.70
N LEU A 25 -12.64 -2.52 -1.28
CA LEU A 25 -13.18 -3.87 -1.25
C LEU A 25 -14.32 -4.00 -0.23
N SER A 26 -14.17 -3.43 0.96
CA SER A 26 -15.20 -3.53 2.01
C SER A 26 -16.50 -2.84 1.61
N GLU A 27 -16.44 -1.64 1.02
CA GLU A 27 -17.61 -0.95 0.47
C GLU A 27 -18.28 -1.76 -0.65
N TYR A 28 -17.49 -2.28 -1.57
CA TYR A 28 -18.01 -3.10 -2.65
C TYR A 28 -18.75 -4.35 -2.13
N LEU A 29 -18.17 -5.04 -1.15
CA LEU A 29 -18.79 -6.24 -0.56
C LEU A 29 -20.07 -5.91 0.21
N VAL A 30 -20.13 -4.80 0.95
CA VAL A 30 -21.36 -4.32 1.60
C VAL A 30 -22.45 -4.06 0.56
N ASN A 31 -22.12 -3.37 -0.54
CA ASN A 31 -23.04 -3.09 -1.63
C ASN A 31 -23.53 -4.39 -2.33
N LYS A 32 -22.81 -5.50 -2.21
CA LYS A 32 -23.20 -6.84 -2.66
C LYS A 32 -24.01 -7.62 -1.62
N GLY A 33 -24.34 -7.02 -0.48
CA GLY A 33 -25.15 -7.64 0.58
C GLY A 33 -24.37 -8.55 1.51
N HIS A 34 -23.05 -8.38 1.64
CA HIS A 34 -22.25 -9.10 2.61
C HIS A 34 -22.11 -8.29 3.90
N GLU A 35 -22.02 -8.98 5.04
CA GLU A 35 -21.60 -8.38 6.31
C GLU A 35 -20.07 -8.31 6.31
N VAL A 36 -19.52 -7.09 6.38
CA VAL A 36 -18.07 -6.88 6.32
C VAL A 36 -17.58 -6.22 7.60
N ILE A 37 -16.49 -6.76 8.14
CA ILE A 37 -15.81 -6.25 9.32
C ILE A 37 -14.36 -5.97 8.97
N VAL A 38 -13.89 -4.74 9.25
CA VAL A 38 -12.47 -4.37 9.09
C VAL A 38 -11.87 -4.13 10.47
N TYR A 39 -10.65 -4.66 10.67
CA TYR A 39 -9.90 -4.46 11.90
C TYR A 39 -9.04 -3.21 11.77
N ASN A 40 -9.29 -2.22 12.65
CA ASN A 40 -8.53 -0.98 12.74
C ASN A 40 -7.59 -1.02 13.95
N SER A 41 -6.44 -0.37 13.83
CA SER A 41 -5.63 0.00 14.99
C SER A 41 -6.43 0.93 15.92
N HIS A 42 -6.29 0.78 17.23
CA HIS A 42 -6.94 1.68 18.20
C HIS A 42 -6.43 3.13 18.09
N THR A 43 -5.28 3.35 17.47
CA THR A 43 -4.70 4.68 17.22
C THR A 43 -5.14 5.26 15.87
N HIS A 44 -5.98 4.55 15.12
CA HIS A 44 -6.49 5.02 13.84
C HIS A 44 -7.27 6.33 14.02
N PRO A 45 -7.12 7.36 13.14
CA PRO A 45 -7.80 8.64 13.30
C PRO A 45 -9.33 8.56 13.34
N TYR A 46 -9.91 7.59 12.62
CA TYR A 46 -11.35 7.34 12.62
C TYR A 46 -11.70 6.37 13.75
N GLN A 47 -12.50 6.82 14.72
CA GLN A 47 -12.81 6.09 15.95
C GLN A 47 -14.23 5.53 16.01
N GLU A 48 -15.06 5.77 14.98
CA GLU A 48 -16.41 5.22 14.92
C GLU A 48 -16.36 3.70 14.65
N ASN A 49 -17.42 3.00 15.07
CA ASN A 49 -17.52 1.54 14.91
C ASN A 49 -18.10 1.11 13.57
N GLU A 50 -18.44 2.05 12.70
CA GLU A 50 -19.02 1.79 11.39
C GLU A 50 -18.60 2.89 10.39
N TRP A 51 -18.31 2.50 9.14
CA TRP A 51 -18.02 3.39 8.05
C TRP A 51 -18.65 2.87 6.75
N ASN A 52 -19.58 3.63 6.14
CA ASN A 52 -20.30 3.25 4.91
C ASN A 52 -20.89 1.83 4.95
N GLY A 53 -21.50 1.43 6.08
CA GLY A 53 -22.07 0.09 6.28
C GLY A 53 -21.05 -1.00 6.60
N VAL A 54 -19.76 -0.68 6.65
CA VAL A 54 -18.68 -1.58 7.07
C VAL A 54 -18.51 -1.47 8.58
N LYS A 55 -18.62 -2.58 9.31
CA LYS A 55 -18.34 -2.62 10.75
C LYS A 55 -16.83 -2.53 11.01
N ILE A 56 -16.46 -1.78 12.03
CA ILE A 56 -15.06 -1.59 12.44
C ILE A 56 -14.83 -2.18 13.82
N VAL A 57 -13.73 -2.89 13.97
CA VAL A 57 -13.26 -3.42 15.27
C VAL A 57 -11.90 -2.82 15.56
N HIS A 58 -11.81 -2.00 16.61
CA HIS A 58 -10.56 -1.39 17.05
C HIS A 58 -9.78 -2.35 17.94
N CYS A 59 -8.57 -2.74 17.52
CA CYS A 59 -7.69 -3.60 18.29
C CYS A 59 -6.48 -2.81 18.82
N LYS A 60 -6.01 -3.19 20.02
CA LYS A 60 -4.85 -2.58 20.67
C LYS A 60 -3.60 -2.77 19.80
N ASP A 61 -2.94 -1.67 19.50
CA ASP A 61 -1.74 -1.59 18.69
C ASP A 61 -0.68 -0.78 19.45
N PRO A 62 0.41 -1.39 19.90
CA PRO A 62 1.46 -0.70 20.63
C PRO A 62 2.57 -0.14 19.71
N GLU A 63 2.34 0.03 18.40
CA GLU A 63 3.35 0.50 17.45
C GLU A 63 3.92 1.87 17.85
N ASP A 64 3.10 2.74 18.45
CA ASP A 64 3.50 4.04 18.98
C ASP A 64 4.56 3.96 20.08
N LYS A 65 4.58 2.85 20.86
CA LYS A 65 5.49 2.66 22.00
C LYS A 65 6.73 1.84 21.68
N ILE A 66 6.57 0.80 20.86
CA ILE A 66 7.64 -0.18 20.60
C ILE A 66 8.01 -0.27 19.10
N GLY A 67 7.54 0.67 18.28
CA GLY A 67 7.81 0.71 16.85
C GLY A 67 7.24 -0.49 16.11
N THR A 68 7.88 -0.89 15.01
CA THR A 68 7.40 -1.96 14.11
C THR A 68 7.12 -3.30 14.80
N ALA A 69 7.74 -3.58 15.96
CA ALA A 69 7.41 -4.77 16.75
C ALA A 69 5.97 -4.78 17.25
N GLY A 70 5.36 -3.59 17.40
CA GLY A 70 3.95 -3.45 17.77
C GLY A 70 2.99 -4.08 16.78
N GLN A 71 3.33 -4.11 15.49
CA GLN A 71 2.50 -4.72 14.46
C GLN A 71 2.26 -6.22 14.73
N PHE A 72 3.26 -6.93 15.25
CA PHE A 72 3.10 -8.34 15.63
C PHE A 72 2.05 -8.53 16.72
N ILE A 73 2.03 -7.63 17.71
CA ILE A 73 1.06 -7.65 18.80
C ILE A 73 -0.32 -7.24 18.32
N TYR A 74 -0.38 -6.24 17.44
CA TYR A 74 -1.62 -5.82 16.82
C TYR A 74 -2.28 -6.96 16.02
N ASP A 75 -1.53 -7.62 15.15
CA ASP A 75 -2.03 -8.77 14.38
C ASP A 75 -2.48 -9.92 15.28
N LEU A 76 -1.73 -10.20 16.34
CA LEU A 76 -2.15 -11.19 17.36
C LEU A 76 -3.49 -10.81 17.98
N ASN A 77 -3.67 -9.54 18.37
CA ASN A 77 -4.93 -9.08 18.98
C ASN A 77 -6.10 -9.20 17.99
N CYS A 78 -5.90 -8.86 16.73
CA CYS A 78 -6.90 -9.02 15.67
C CYS A 78 -7.28 -10.50 15.47
N ILE A 79 -6.29 -11.39 15.42
CA ILE A 79 -6.50 -12.84 15.26
C ILE A 79 -7.22 -13.42 16.49
N ILE A 80 -6.85 -13.05 17.71
CA ILE A 80 -7.52 -13.51 18.94
C ILE A 80 -8.97 -13.03 18.98
N ASP A 81 -9.24 -11.77 18.61
CA ASP A 81 -10.62 -11.26 18.54
C ASP A 81 -11.42 -12.00 17.45
N SER A 82 -10.84 -12.26 16.28
CA SER A 82 -11.51 -12.95 15.18
C SER A 82 -11.99 -14.36 15.59
N ARG A 83 -11.32 -15.02 16.53
CA ARG A 83 -11.73 -16.35 17.04
C ARG A 83 -13.02 -16.32 17.88
N LYS A 84 -13.41 -15.16 18.38
CA LYS A 84 -14.63 -14.97 19.17
C LYS A 84 -15.85 -14.70 18.29
N ARG A 85 -15.63 -14.63 16.98
CA ARG A 85 -16.66 -14.27 16.00
C ARG A 85 -16.76 -15.35 14.94
N ASP A 86 -17.96 -15.60 14.43
CA ASP A 86 -18.18 -16.55 13.35
C ASP A 86 -18.05 -15.84 12.00
N TYR A 87 -16.89 -15.95 11.38
CA TYR A 87 -16.62 -15.46 10.03
C TYR A 87 -16.65 -16.60 9.02
N ASP A 88 -17.28 -16.38 7.86
CA ASP A 88 -17.21 -17.30 6.72
C ASP A 88 -15.82 -17.21 6.07
N ILE A 89 -15.32 -15.96 5.90
CA ILE A 89 -14.06 -15.66 5.24
C ILE A 89 -13.25 -14.69 6.10
N ILE A 90 -11.95 -14.97 6.21
CA ILE A 90 -10.94 -14.04 6.72
C ILE A 90 -9.98 -13.72 5.59
N LEU A 91 -9.96 -12.45 5.18
CA LEU A 91 -8.98 -11.91 4.25
C LEU A 91 -7.84 -11.27 5.05
N GLN A 92 -6.65 -11.86 4.96
CA GLN A 92 -5.44 -11.35 5.56
C GLN A 92 -4.66 -10.53 4.52
N LEU A 93 -4.37 -9.26 4.80
CA LEU A 93 -3.60 -8.39 3.94
C LEU A 93 -2.13 -8.36 4.42
N GLY A 94 -1.24 -8.89 3.60
CA GLY A 94 0.16 -9.08 3.98
C GLY A 94 0.38 -10.24 4.96
N TYR A 95 1.65 -10.53 5.22
CA TYR A 95 2.04 -11.70 6.04
C TYR A 95 3.20 -11.43 7.00
N ALA A 96 3.93 -10.33 6.85
CA ALA A 96 5.22 -10.15 7.54
C ALA A 96 5.11 -10.24 9.07
N SER A 97 4.07 -9.66 9.68
CA SER A 97 3.85 -9.64 11.13
C SER A 97 2.83 -10.67 11.62
N SER A 98 1.86 -11.03 10.75
CA SER A 98 0.78 -11.95 11.11
C SER A 98 1.16 -13.44 10.99
N ALA A 99 2.12 -13.77 10.13
CA ALA A 99 2.43 -15.16 9.78
C ALA A 99 2.79 -16.06 10.98
N ILE A 100 3.50 -15.55 11.98
CA ILE A 100 3.86 -16.32 13.19
C ILE A 100 2.65 -16.68 14.04
N TRP A 101 1.50 -16.06 13.81
CA TRP A 101 0.24 -16.29 14.52
C TRP A 101 -0.79 -17.04 13.66
N CYS A 102 -0.49 -17.38 12.41
CA CYS A 102 -1.44 -17.97 11.47
C CYS A 102 -2.05 -19.29 11.97
N PHE A 103 -1.32 -20.07 12.82
CA PHE A 103 -1.85 -21.27 13.46
C PHE A 103 -2.99 -21.01 14.46
N LEU A 104 -3.17 -19.74 14.88
CA LEU A 104 -4.26 -19.29 15.76
C LEU A 104 -5.51 -18.87 14.98
N LEU A 105 -5.45 -18.72 13.66
CA LEU A 105 -6.61 -18.35 12.86
C LEU A 105 -7.77 -19.32 13.05
N PRO A 106 -9.04 -18.85 13.00
CA PRO A 106 -10.21 -19.70 13.17
C PRO A 106 -10.25 -20.83 12.13
N LYS A 107 -10.31 -22.08 12.58
CA LYS A 107 -10.33 -23.25 11.68
C LYS A 107 -11.62 -23.42 10.87
N LYS A 108 -12.71 -22.77 11.31
CA LYS A 108 -14.02 -22.81 10.63
C LYS A 108 -14.11 -21.83 9.45
N SER A 109 -13.31 -20.78 9.46
CA SER A 109 -13.30 -19.75 8.44
C SER A 109 -12.37 -20.14 7.29
N ILE A 110 -12.71 -19.75 6.07
CA ILE A 110 -11.81 -19.81 4.92
C ILE A 110 -10.81 -18.64 5.04
N VAL A 111 -9.53 -18.96 5.16
CA VAL A 111 -8.46 -17.96 5.23
C VAL A 111 -7.88 -17.74 3.84
N ILE A 112 -7.98 -16.51 3.38
CA ILE A 112 -7.40 -16.04 2.11
C ILE A 112 -6.32 -15.01 2.45
N THR A 113 -5.10 -15.17 1.94
CA THR A 113 -4.04 -14.19 2.18
C THR A 113 -3.61 -13.51 0.89
N ASN A 114 -3.64 -12.18 0.90
CA ASN A 114 -2.98 -11.37 -0.13
C ASN A 114 -1.50 -11.29 0.21
N MET A 115 -0.67 -11.86 -0.67
CA MET A 115 0.75 -12.03 -0.43
C MET A 115 1.59 -10.76 -0.63
N ASP A 116 0.97 -9.67 -1.16
CA ASP A 116 1.70 -8.45 -1.50
C ASP A 116 2.93 -8.75 -2.39
N GLY A 117 3.97 -7.93 -2.27
CA GLY A 117 5.23 -8.14 -2.98
C GLY A 117 6.19 -9.09 -2.28
N LEU A 118 7.33 -9.33 -2.92
CA LEU A 118 8.42 -10.10 -2.32
C LEU A 118 9.21 -9.22 -1.33
N GLU A 119 8.61 -8.96 -0.16
CA GLU A 119 9.12 -8.04 0.87
C GLU A 119 10.59 -8.31 1.25
N TRP A 120 11.01 -9.58 1.24
CA TRP A 120 12.38 -9.96 1.54
C TRP A 120 13.42 -9.46 0.51
N LYS A 121 12.99 -8.99 -0.67
CA LYS A 121 13.87 -8.37 -1.67
C LYS A 121 14.21 -6.91 -1.35
N ARG A 122 13.49 -6.26 -0.46
CA ARG A 122 13.73 -4.84 -0.14
C ARG A 122 15.13 -4.63 0.44
N SER A 123 15.85 -3.67 -0.13
CA SER A 123 17.24 -3.36 0.22
C SER A 123 17.41 -2.87 1.66
N LYS A 124 16.40 -2.23 2.22
CA LYS A 124 16.39 -1.71 3.59
C LYS A 124 16.48 -2.78 4.68
N PHE A 125 16.17 -4.04 4.38
CA PHE A 125 16.16 -5.09 5.37
C PHE A 125 17.52 -5.78 5.51
N SER A 126 17.95 -5.99 6.76
CA SER A 126 19.13 -6.79 7.09
C SER A 126 18.95 -8.26 6.67
N LYS A 127 20.05 -9.02 6.56
CA LYS A 127 20.01 -10.46 6.20
C LYS A 127 19.12 -11.25 7.16
N ILE A 128 19.13 -10.93 8.46
CA ILE A 128 18.30 -11.60 9.49
C ILE A 128 16.82 -11.34 9.23
N ILE A 129 16.45 -10.09 8.99
CA ILE A 129 15.04 -9.71 8.70
C ILE A 129 14.58 -10.37 7.40
N ARG A 130 15.40 -10.40 6.35
CA ARG A 130 15.07 -11.10 5.09
C ARG A 130 14.85 -12.60 5.29
N PHE A 131 15.67 -13.24 6.13
CA PHE A 131 15.48 -14.64 6.49
C PHE A 131 14.15 -14.85 7.22
N TYR A 132 13.85 -13.99 8.22
CA TYR A 132 12.57 -14.02 8.91
C TYR A 132 11.38 -13.85 7.94
N ILE A 133 11.42 -12.88 7.02
CA ILE A 133 10.32 -12.66 6.05
C ILE A 133 10.11 -13.88 5.14
N LYS A 134 11.19 -14.54 4.71
CA LYS A 134 11.08 -15.81 3.96
C LYS A 134 10.45 -16.93 4.77
N PHE A 135 10.75 -17.01 6.06
CA PHE A 135 10.10 -17.95 6.98
C PHE A 135 8.62 -17.62 7.17
N ALA A 136 8.27 -16.33 7.34
CA ALA A 136 6.91 -15.84 7.41
C ALA A 136 6.11 -16.16 6.13
N GLU A 137 6.71 -15.97 4.95
CA GLU A 137 6.14 -16.36 3.66
C GLU A 137 5.81 -17.87 3.63
N TRP A 138 6.75 -18.73 4.04
CA TRP A 138 6.53 -20.17 4.09
C TRP A 138 5.41 -20.56 5.06
N LEU A 139 5.36 -19.95 6.27
CA LEU A 139 4.26 -20.18 7.20
C LEU A 139 2.91 -19.81 6.58
N THR A 140 2.83 -18.67 5.95
CA THR A 140 1.58 -18.17 5.32
C THR A 140 1.11 -19.12 4.23
N VAL A 141 2.02 -19.55 3.36
CA VAL A 141 1.73 -20.57 2.32
C VAL A 141 1.17 -21.86 2.93
N LYS A 142 1.70 -22.28 4.10
CA LYS A 142 1.27 -23.51 4.77
C LYS A 142 -0.12 -23.41 5.42
N TYR A 143 -0.51 -22.23 5.92
CA TYR A 143 -1.71 -22.09 6.75
C TYR A 143 -2.87 -21.37 6.06
N SER A 144 -2.66 -20.70 4.93
CA SER A 144 -3.73 -20.12 4.12
C SER A 144 -4.35 -21.16 3.20
N GLN A 145 -5.67 -21.18 3.10
CA GLN A 145 -6.37 -22.05 2.13
C GLN A 145 -6.25 -21.51 0.71
N TYR A 146 -6.24 -20.18 0.55
CA TYR A 146 -6.07 -19.53 -0.74
C TYR A 146 -5.10 -18.37 -0.64
N LEU A 147 -4.34 -18.16 -1.71
CA LEU A 147 -3.43 -17.05 -1.85
C LEU A 147 -3.89 -16.12 -2.98
N ILE A 148 -3.75 -14.82 -2.77
CA ILE A 148 -3.92 -13.79 -3.79
C ILE A 148 -2.54 -13.23 -4.13
N SER A 149 -2.26 -13.11 -5.43
CA SER A 149 -1.11 -12.40 -5.98
C SER A 149 -1.61 -11.23 -6.81
N ASP A 150 -1.06 -10.06 -6.59
CA ASP A 150 -1.44 -8.82 -7.27
C ASP A 150 -0.69 -8.60 -8.59
N SER A 151 0.29 -9.45 -8.90
CA SER A 151 1.01 -9.44 -10.17
C SER A 151 1.31 -10.84 -10.68
N ILE A 152 1.42 -10.97 -12.01
CA ILE A 152 1.78 -12.24 -12.68
C ILE A 152 3.16 -12.72 -12.23
N GLY A 153 4.10 -11.80 -11.98
CA GLY A 153 5.44 -12.15 -11.50
C GLY A 153 5.42 -12.80 -10.12
N ILE A 154 4.56 -12.32 -9.21
CA ILE A 154 4.37 -12.92 -7.87
C ILE A 154 3.62 -14.24 -7.98
N GLN A 155 2.59 -14.35 -8.81
CA GLN A 155 1.89 -15.59 -9.07
C GLN A 155 2.87 -16.68 -9.56
N SER A 156 3.68 -16.36 -10.58
CA SER A 156 4.70 -17.27 -11.12
C SER A 156 5.74 -17.67 -10.06
N TYR A 157 6.13 -16.74 -9.18
CA TYR A 157 7.07 -17.04 -8.09
C TYR A 157 6.49 -18.07 -7.12
N PHE A 158 5.22 -17.94 -6.68
CA PHE A 158 4.60 -18.93 -5.79
C PHE A 158 4.40 -20.27 -6.47
N GLN A 159 4.01 -20.27 -7.74
CA GLN A 159 3.90 -21.50 -8.53
C GLN A 159 5.25 -22.23 -8.63
N ASN A 160 6.32 -21.52 -8.99
CA ASN A 160 7.64 -22.12 -9.20
C ASN A 160 8.29 -22.58 -7.87
N LYS A 161 8.11 -21.82 -6.79
CA LYS A 161 8.80 -22.10 -5.53
C LYS A 161 8.06 -23.10 -4.64
N TYR A 162 6.74 -23.02 -4.60
CA TYR A 162 5.92 -23.78 -3.67
C TYR A 162 4.96 -24.75 -4.36
N SER A 163 4.88 -24.73 -5.69
CA SER A 163 3.90 -25.49 -6.48
C SER A 163 2.45 -25.20 -6.11
N ILE A 164 2.17 -23.94 -5.73
CA ILE A 164 0.85 -23.47 -5.31
C ILE A 164 0.33 -22.49 -6.36
N ASP A 165 -0.93 -22.71 -6.77
CA ASP A 165 -1.66 -21.78 -7.62
C ASP A 165 -2.29 -20.67 -6.74
N SER A 166 -1.81 -19.44 -6.91
CA SER A 166 -2.41 -18.27 -6.29
C SER A 166 -3.35 -17.56 -7.28
N LYS A 167 -4.42 -17.00 -6.77
CA LYS A 167 -5.35 -16.26 -7.62
C LYS A 167 -4.76 -14.89 -7.98
N TYR A 168 -4.61 -14.61 -9.28
CA TYR A 168 -4.19 -13.29 -9.74
C TYR A 168 -5.35 -12.30 -9.62
N ILE A 169 -5.22 -11.32 -8.74
CA ILE A 169 -6.16 -10.21 -8.53
C ILE A 169 -5.35 -8.92 -8.39
N PRO A 170 -5.12 -8.19 -9.49
CA PRO A 170 -4.36 -6.95 -9.46
C PRO A 170 -5.15 -5.82 -8.81
N TYR A 171 -4.44 -4.80 -8.35
CA TYR A 171 -5.06 -3.53 -8.00
C TYR A 171 -5.68 -2.88 -9.25
N GLY A 172 -6.67 -2.04 -9.02
CA GLY A 172 -7.27 -1.17 -10.02
C GLY A 172 -7.10 0.29 -9.64
N ALA A 173 -7.57 1.18 -10.51
CA ALA A 173 -7.73 2.59 -10.21
C ALA A 173 -9.05 3.09 -10.80
N ASN A 174 -9.64 4.10 -10.16
CA ASN A 174 -10.83 4.77 -10.68
C ASN A 174 -10.41 5.73 -11.80
N LEU A 175 -11.16 5.74 -12.90
CA LEU A 175 -10.95 6.71 -13.96
C LEU A 175 -11.21 8.13 -13.43
N VAL A 176 -10.31 9.03 -13.74
CA VAL A 176 -10.42 10.44 -13.38
C VAL A 176 -11.18 11.16 -14.48
N ASN A 177 -12.46 11.49 -14.23
CA ASN A 177 -13.34 12.02 -15.26
C ASN A 177 -13.29 13.55 -15.41
N LYS A 178 -12.92 14.29 -14.36
CA LYS A 178 -12.85 15.76 -14.40
C LYS A 178 -11.84 16.28 -13.38
N CYS A 179 -10.90 17.06 -13.85
CA CYS A 179 -10.01 17.87 -13.02
C CYS A 179 -10.15 19.34 -13.46
N ASN A 180 -10.08 20.26 -12.51
CA ASN A 180 -10.03 21.68 -12.82
C ASN A 180 -8.55 22.09 -12.89
N GLU A 181 -8.13 22.67 -14.03
CA GLU A 181 -6.76 23.16 -14.23
C GLU A 181 -6.40 24.28 -13.24
N ASP A 182 -7.36 25.11 -12.86
CA ASP A 182 -7.14 26.20 -11.89
C ASP A 182 -6.62 25.70 -10.54
N ASP A 183 -6.89 24.44 -10.19
CA ASP A 183 -6.38 23.83 -8.96
C ASP A 183 -4.85 23.63 -8.97
N LEU A 184 -4.17 23.77 -10.11
CA LEU A 184 -2.71 23.78 -10.19
C LEU A 184 -2.08 25.04 -9.61
N GLN A 185 -2.83 26.15 -9.55
CA GLN A 185 -2.34 27.44 -9.04
C GLN A 185 -1.84 27.34 -7.59
N GLN A 186 -2.51 26.50 -6.76
CA GLN A 186 -2.07 26.25 -5.38
C GLN A 186 -0.66 25.66 -5.27
N PHE A 187 -0.13 25.06 -6.35
CA PHE A 187 1.19 24.48 -6.45
C PHE A 187 2.17 25.33 -7.26
N SER A 188 1.73 26.46 -7.81
CA SER A 188 2.50 27.31 -8.72
C SER A 188 3.02 26.53 -9.94
N LEU A 189 2.16 25.69 -10.51
CA LEU A 189 2.41 24.85 -11.69
C LEU A 189 1.49 25.26 -12.84
N GLU A 190 1.97 25.01 -14.05
CA GLU A 190 1.24 25.17 -15.30
C GLU A 190 1.00 23.80 -15.96
N ALA A 191 -0.17 23.61 -16.58
CA ALA A 191 -0.53 22.36 -17.22
C ALA A 191 0.49 21.96 -18.27
N TYR A 192 0.85 20.69 -18.26
CA TYR A 192 1.80 20.05 -19.19
C TYR A 192 3.21 20.64 -19.20
N ASN A 193 3.52 21.54 -18.25
CA ASN A 193 4.84 22.17 -18.11
C ASN A 193 5.67 21.61 -16.95
N TYR A 194 5.32 20.42 -16.47
CA TYR A 194 6.08 19.68 -15.45
C TYR A 194 5.98 18.17 -15.63
N ASN A 195 7.03 17.48 -15.21
CA ASN A 195 7.09 16.04 -15.03
C ASN A 195 6.78 15.70 -13.57
N LEU A 196 6.27 14.50 -13.29
CA LEU A 196 5.77 14.13 -11.98
C LEU A 196 6.33 12.80 -11.47
N ILE A 197 6.73 12.78 -10.20
CA ILE A 197 7.03 11.59 -9.41
C ILE A 197 6.14 11.61 -8.17
N ILE A 198 5.37 10.55 -7.91
CA ILE A 198 4.65 10.34 -6.64
C ILE A 198 5.11 9.03 -6.04
N SER A 199 5.92 9.10 -4.97
CA SER A 199 6.40 7.89 -4.31
C SER A 199 6.88 8.15 -2.88
N ARG A 200 6.98 7.09 -2.09
CA ARG A 200 7.72 7.14 -0.83
C ARG A 200 9.20 7.31 -1.12
N MET A 201 9.91 8.10 -0.31
CA MET A 201 11.36 8.29 -0.41
C MET A 201 12.07 7.04 0.11
N GLU A 202 12.19 6.04 -0.75
CA GLU A 202 12.84 4.75 -0.49
C GLU A 202 13.75 4.37 -1.67
N PRO A 203 14.93 3.76 -1.45
CA PRO A 203 15.87 3.41 -2.51
C PRO A 203 15.27 2.56 -3.63
N GLU A 204 14.37 1.63 -3.29
CA GLU A 204 13.70 0.75 -4.24
C GLU A 204 12.76 1.47 -5.23
N ASN A 205 12.47 2.74 -5.00
CA ASN A 205 11.69 3.58 -5.93
C ASN A 205 12.57 4.29 -6.97
N ASN A 206 13.88 4.06 -6.94
CA ASN A 206 14.85 4.55 -7.93
C ASN A 206 14.77 6.05 -8.23
N ILE A 207 14.36 6.86 -7.23
CA ILE A 207 14.19 8.31 -7.36
C ILE A 207 15.52 8.97 -7.75
N GLU A 208 16.61 8.47 -7.18
CA GLU A 208 17.96 8.95 -7.47
C GLU A 208 18.31 8.81 -8.97
N ILE A 209 17.99 7.66 -9.57
CA ILE A 209 18.25 7.42 -11.00
C ILE A 209 17.39 8.33 -11.86
N ILE A 210 16.11 8.49 -11.50
CA ILE A 210 15.18 9.36 -12.25
C ILE A 210 15.67 10.81 -12.18
N LEU A 211 16.00 11.32 -11.00
CA LEU A 211 16.45 12.70 -10.84
C LEU A 211 17.82 12.94 -11.49
N GLN A 212 18.73 11.96 -11.43
CA GLN A 212 20.01 12.06 -12.14
C GLN A 212 19.80 12.14 -13.65
N GLY A 213 18.91 11.32 -14.21
CA GLY A 213 18.54 11.39 -15.63
C GLY A 213 17.92 12.73 -16.01
N PHE A 214 17.04 13.26 -15.13
CA PHE A 214 16.42 14.56 -15.34
C PHE A 214 17.43 15.72 -15.32
N VAL A 215 18.33 15.77 -14.33
CA VAL A 215 19.36 16.81 -14.23
C VAL A 215 20.29 16.80 -15.44
N ASN A 216 20.58 15.61 -15.98
CA ASN A 216 21.41 15.46 -17.18
C ASN A 216 20.66 15.78 -18.50
N SER A 217 19.34 15.99 -18.42
CA SER A 217 18.53 16.32 -19.60
C SER A 217 18.52 17.85 -19.84
N GLU A 218 18.30 18.23 -21.10
CA GLU A 218 18.11 19.62 -21.53
C GLU A 218 16.64 20.10 -21.37
N SER A 219 15.82 19.39 -20.60
CA SER A 219 14.40 19.74 -20.39
C SER A 219 14.27 21.08 -19.68
N ASP A 220 13.44 21.95 -20.22
CA ASP A 220 13.03 23.22 -19.62
C ASP A 220 11.87 23.06 -18.60
N LYS A 221 11.23 21.89 -18.58
CA LYS A 221 10.11 21.60 -17.68
C LYS A 221 10.58 21.36 -16.24
N LYS A 222 9.69 21.60 -15.30
CA LYS A 222 9.93 21.26 -13.89
C LYS A 222 9.83 19.75 -13.67
N MET A 223 10.55 19.23 -12.65
CA MET A 223 10.37 17.91 -12.08
C MET A 223 9.71 18.06 -10.71
N VAL A 224 8.44 17.70 -10.61
CA VAL A 224 7.69 17.76 -9.37
C VAL A 224 7.81 16.41 -8.63
N VAL A 225 8.28 16.46 -7.39
CA VAL A 225 8.50 15.28 -6.56
C VAL A 225 7.58 15.32 -5.35
N ILE A 226 6.65 14.37 -5.28
CA ILE A 226 5.68 14.21 -4.19
C ILE A 226 6.05 13.01 -3.34
N GLY A 227 6.22 13.25 -2.04
CA GLY A 227 6.56 12.26 -1.04
C GLY A 227 7.28 12.91 0.13
N SER A 228 7.12 12.35 1.33
CA SER A 228 7.75 12.90 2.53
C SER A 228 9.26 12.73 2.51
N THR A 229 10.00 13.83 2.52
CA THR A 229 11.48 13.84 2.58
C THR A 229 12.04 13.83 4.01
N LYS A 230 11.21 13.51 5.02
CA LYS A 230 11.62 13.54 6.45
C LYS A 230 12.53 12.38 6.85
N ASN A 231 12.52 11.26 6.11
CA ASN A 231 13.41 10.12 6.37
C ASN A 231 14.85 10.37 5.85
N LYS A 232 15.80 9.54 6.27
CA LYS A 232 17.22 9.69 5.90
C LYS A 232 17.47 9.71 4.40
N TYR A 233 16.78 8.83 3.65
CA TYR A 233 16.94 8.76 2.20
C TYR A 233 16.34 9.98 1.50
N GLY A 234 15.18 10.45 1.95
CA GLY A 234 14.56 11.68 1.42
C GLY A 234 15.40 12.92 1.66
N GLN A 235 16.04 13.04 2.84
CA GLN A 235 16.98 14.11 3.13
C GLN A 235 18.22 14.04 2.23
N TYR A 236 18.77 12.83 2.03
CA TYR A 236 19.87 12.59 1.09
C TYR A 236 19.49 13.02 -0.34
N ILE A 237 18.35 12.57 -0.87
CA ILE A 237 17.88 12.91 -2.21
C ILE A 237 17.73 14.43 -2.36
N LYS A 238 17.09 15.10 -1.40
CA LYS A 238 16.88 16.54 -1.43
C LYS A 238 18.21 17.34 -1.38
N SER A 239 19.20 16.85 -0.63
CA SER A 239 20.51 17.48 -0.56
C SER A 239 21.36 17.24 -1.80
N LYS A 240 21.23 16.09 -2.45
CA LYS A 240 21.98 15.72 -3.66
C LYS A 240 21.46 16.41 -4.90
N PHE A 241 20.14 16.58 -5.00
CA PHE A 241 19.49 17.14 -6.18
C PHE A 241 18.84 18.49 -5.83
N SER A 242 19.66 19.55 -5.91
CA SER A 242 19.27 20.94 -5.65
C SER A 242 19.09 21.77 -6.92
N ASP A 243 18.92 21.13 -8.09
CA ASP A 243 18.63 21.80 -9.36
C ASP A 243 17.33 22.60 -9.22
N GLU A 244 17.32 23.87 -9.71
CA GLU A 244 16.19 24.79 -9.59
C GLU A 244 14.90 24.31 -10.27
N ARG A 245 15.04 23.41 -11.25
CA ARG A 245 13.91 22.78 -11.95
C ARG A 245 13.23 21.71 -11.10
N ILE A 246 13.82 21.26 -9.97
CA ILE A 246 13.25 20.22 -9.13
C ILE A 246 12.44 20.85 -8.01
N VAL A 247 11.14 20.55 -7.99
CA VAL A 247 10.18 21.07 -7.00
C VAL A 247 9.75 19.95 -6.05
N TYR A 248 10.16 20.02 -4.78
CA TYR A 248 9.75 19.07 -3.75
C TYR A 248 8.50 19.58 -3.04
N LEU A 249 7.32 19.02 -3.35
CA LEU A 249 6.05 19.40 -2.70
C LEU A 249 5.86 18.72 -1.33
N GLY A 250 6.71 17.74 -0.99
CA GLY A 250 6.51 16.99 0.24
C GLY A 250 5.31 16.05 0.16
N TYR A 251 4.63 15.82 1.29
CA TYR A 251 3.42 15.00 1.33
C TYR A 251 2.21 15.83 0.91
N VAL A 252 1.53 15.40 -0.14
CA VAL A 252 0.27 15.99 -0.61
C VAL A 252 -0.87 15.05 -0.21
N SER A 253 -1.81 15.55 0.58
CA SER A 253 -3.02 14.82 1.02
C SER A 253 -4.20 15.17 0.13
N GLY A 254 -5.08 14.18 -0.05
CA GLY A 254 -6.31 14.31 -0.83
C GLY A 254 -6.16 13.81 -2.26
N ILE A 255 -7.06 12.88 -2.61
CA ILE A 255 -7.03 12.22 -3.93
C ILE A 255 -7.28 13.22 -5.06
N ASP A 256 -8.14 14.22 -4.86
CA ASP A 256 -8.46 15.21 -5.88
C ASP A 256 -7.23 16.03 -6.27
N LYS A 257 -6.43 16.46 -5.29
CA LYS A 257 -5.17 17.18 -5.53
C LYS A 257 -4.16 16.33 -6.30
N LEU A 258 -4.03 15.05 -5.92
CA LEU A 258 -3.15 14.13 -6.61
C LEU A 258 -3.61 13.85 -8.04
N ASN A 259 -4.93 13.75 -8.26
CA ASN A 259 -5.51 13.57 -9.58
C ASN A 259 -5.27 14.78 -10.49
N VAL A 260 -5.44 16.01 -9.98
CA VAL A 260 -5.09 17.23 -10.72
C VAL A 260 -3.61 17.22 -11.14
N LEU A 261 -2.70 16.90 -10.20
CA LEU A 261 -1.27 16.85 -10.48
C LEU A 261 -0.89 15.76 -11.48
N ARG A 262 -1.59 14.61 -11.49
CA ARG A 262 -1.39 13.54 -12.48
C ARG A 262 -1.94 13.94 -13.85
N ASN A 263 -3.19 14.43 -13.89
CA ASN A 263 -3.91 14.74 -15.12
C ASN A 263 -3.21 15.80 -15.98
N TYR A 264 -2.59 16.78 -15.35
CA TYR A 264 -1.91 17.87 -16.03
C TYR A 264 -0.39 17.75 -16.06
N SER A 265 0.17 16.60 -15.65
CA SER A 265 1.60 16.35 -15.82
C SER A 265 1.95 16.04 -17.28
N HIS A 266 3.13 16.47 -17.72
CA HIS A 266 3.64 16.12 -19.06
C HIS A 266 4.04 14.65 -19.14
N LEU A 267 4.83 14.19 -18.16
CA LEU A 267 5.22 12.78 -18.01
C LEU A 267 5.11 12.37 -16.53
N TYR A 268 4.67 11.14 -16.29
CA TYR A 268 4.72 10.51 -14.98
C TYR A 268 5.86 9.51 -14.92
N PHE A 269 6.81 9.72 -14.00
CA PHE A 269 7.93 8.81 -13.80
C PHE A 269 7.65 7.81 -12.68
N HIS A 270 7.87 6.54 -12.98
CA HIS A 270 7.67 5.45 -12.04
C HIS A 270 8.90 4.56 -11.96
N GLY A 271 9.58 4.54 -10.81
CA GLY A 271 10.82 3.79 -10.59
C GLY A 271 10.70 2.58 -9.68
N HIS A 272 9.48 2.19 -9.28
CA HIS A 272 9.29 1.10 -8.32
C HIS A 272 9.83 -0.24 -8.84
N SER A 273 10.73 -0.87 -8.09
CA SER A 273 11.43 -2.10 -8.50
C SER A 273 11.14 -3.32 -7.60
N VAL A 274 10.50 -3.14 -6.44
CA VAL A 274 10.25 -4.23 -5.48
C VAL A 274 8.80 -4.17 -5.01
N GLY A 275 8.04 -5.21 -5.30
CA GLY A 275 6.64 -5.32 -4.93
C GLY A 275 5.81 -5.92 -6.05
N GLY A 276 4.51 -5.88 -5.89
CA GLY A 276 3.53 -6.25 -6.90
C GLY A 276 3.10 -5.07 -7.78
N THR A 277 1.83 -5.06 -8.15
CA THR A 277 1.23 -3.94 -8.88
C THR A 277 1.20 -2.69 -8.00
N ASN A 278 1.75 -1.58 -8.51
CA ASN A 278 1.81 -0.34 -7.74
C ASN A 278 0.56 0.52 -7.99
N PRO A 279 -0.27 0.81 -6.97
CA PRO A 279 -1.47 1.61 -7.13
C PRO A 279 -1.21 3.00 -7.73
N SER A 280 -0.11 3.66 -7.34
CA SER A 280 0.20 5.02 -7.84
C SER A 280 0.47 5.08 -9.35
N LEU A 281 1.02 3.99 -9.93
CA LEU A 281 1.17 3.88 -11.38
C LEU A 281 -0.19 3.74 -12.06
N LEU A 282 -1.07 2.88 -11.52
CA LEU A 282 -2.40 2.68 -12.07
C LEU A 282 -3.25 3.95 -12.00
N GLU A 283 -3.15 4.68 -10.88
CA GLU A 283 -3.80 5.99 -10.71
C GLU A 283 -3.29 7.02 -11.72
N ALA A 284 -1.98 7.02 -12.03
CA ALA A 284 -1.44 7.89 -13.07
C ALA A 284 -1.95 7.50 -14.46
N MET A 285 -2.00 6.20 -14.77
CA MET A 285 -2.57 5.69 -16.04
C MET A 285 -4.07 5.97 -16.17
N SER A 286 -4.80 6.11 -15.07
CA SER A 286 -6.23 6.39 -15.06
C SER A 286 -6.58 7.88 -15.13
N SER A 287 -5.56 8.76 -15.09
CA SER A 287 -5.73 10.21 -15.07
C SER A 287 -5.68 10.86 -16.45
N ASN A 288 -5.54 10.09 -17.52
CA ASN A 288 -5.51 10.55 -18.92
C ASN A 288 -6.72 10.03 -19.68
#